data_00f97b4e94d8fe7a5f3f572e8bd88ec0
#
_entry.id   00f97b4e94d8fe7a5f3f572e8bd88ec0
#
_cell.length_a   1.000
_cell.length_b   1.000
_cell.length_c   1.000
_cell.angle_alpha   90.00
_cell.angle_beta   90.00
_cell.angle_gamma   90.00
#
_symmetry.space_group_name_H-M   'P 1'
#
loop_
_entity.id
_entity.type
_entity.pdbx_description
1 polymer ?
#
loop_
_entity_poly.entity_id
_entity_poly.type
_entity_poly.pdbx_seq_one_letter_code
_entity_poly.pdbx_strand_id
1 'polypeptide(L)'
;MAGLDNNMLSVIECLAKNKIQDAKNAAIVCCKNDTTKKNAANLNYYQKLLENGNSTFMELPPNLESYMSLEDVSEFREDRYYVGKKQQKLYDQILTGTKVSDRLMEYGISYHNSTLLYGIPGTGKTEFARYVAYKLGLPYAYLNFSNLIDSYMGKTAQNLSRIFDYCKGMKCVLMLDEIDCIGQARQHNSGPDAEMGRIVISLMQCLDNLVHGQIVIAATNREDILDKALKRRFRNKVEFTKFNENEELKMIEKFVESIDLMEMDQELIEYAKDSHTQSETMDFLVEKLIQKVSREVI
;
A
#
# COMPACT_ATOMS: atom_id res chain seq x y z
N MET A 1 -37.30 -28.71 -3.65
CA MET A 1 -35.99 -28.03 -3.83
C MET A 1 -35.84 -27.02 -2.70
N ALA A 2 -34.84 -27.14 -1.86
CA ALA A 2 -34.59 -26.13 -0.84
C ALA A 2 -34.07 -24.86 -1.54
N GLY A 3 -34.74 -23.72 -1.32
CA GLY A 3 -34.27 -22.43 -1.81
C GLY A 3 -33.01 -21.98 -1.06
N LEU A 4 -32.41 -20.89 -1.52
CA LEU A 4 -31.30 -20.25 -0.80
C LEU A 4 -31.76 -19.79 0.57
N ASP A 5 -30.99 -20.08 1.62
CA ASP A 5 -31.29 -19.55 2.94
C ASP A 5 -30.90 -18.07 3.05
N ASN A 6 -31.33 -17.41 4.13
CA ASN A 6 -31.06 -16.00 4.34
C ASN A 6 -29.55 -15.68 4.46
N ASN A 7 -28.74 -16.62 4.98
CA ASN A 7 -27.31 -16.41 5.10
C ASN A 7 -26.62 -16.47 3.73
N MET A 8 -27.02 -17.41 2.87
CA MET A 8 -26.55 -17.50 1.48
C MET A 8 -26.95 -16.26 0.68
N LEU A 9 -28.17 -15.76 0.86
CA LEU A 9 -28.63 -14.52 0.23
C LEU A 9 -27.78 -13.32 0.70
N SER A 10 -27.43 -13.27 1.99
CA SER A 10 -26.57 -12.23 2.55
C SER A 10 -25.16 -12.26 1.91
N VAL A 11 -24.58 -13.44 1.69
CA VAL A 11 -23.29 -13.57 0.97
C VAL A 11 -23.39 -13.00 -0.44
N ILE A 12 -24.45 -13.40 -1.17
CA ILE A 12 -24.67 -12.95 -2.56
C ILE A 12 -24.89 -11.43 -2.59
N GLU A 13 -25.69 -10.88 -1.67
CA GLU A 13 -25.92 -9.44 -1.57
C GLU A 13 -24.65 -8.67 -1.30
N CYS A 14 -23.83 -9.13 -0.35
CA CYS A 14 -22.56 -8.50 -0.02
C CYS A 14 -21.58 -8.55 -1.20
N LEU A 15 -21.51 -9.67 -1.92
CA LEU A 15 -20.69 -9.80 -3.14
C LEU A 15 -21.20 -8.86 -4.25
N ALA A 16 -22.52 -8.81 -4.48
CA ALA A 16 -23.13 -7.93 -5.49
C ALA A 16 -22.90 -6.44 -5.21
N LYS A 17 -22.78 -6.07 -3.92
CA LYS A 17 -22.48 -4.72 -3.45
C LYS A 17 -20.97 -4.46 -3.28
N ASN A 18 -20.11 -5.39 -3.68
CA ASN A 18 -18.64 -5.35 -3.52
C ASN A 18 -18.18 -5.13 -2.06
N LYS A 19 -18.95 -5.64 -1.09
CA LYS A 19 -18.66 -5.61 0.33
C LYS A 19 -17.96 -6.90 0.74
N ILE A 20 -16.70 -7.05 0.35
CA ILE A 20 -15.98 -8.33 0.43
C ILE A 20 -15.81 -8.79 1.89
N GLN A 21 -15.48 -7.90 2.82
CA GLN A 21 -15.33 -8.28 4.24
C GLN A 21 -16.66 -8.73 4.85
N ASP A 22 -17.76 -8.05 4.50
CA ASP A 22 -19.08 -8.44 4.95
C ASP A 22 -19.50 -9.79 4.33
N ALA A 23 -19.17 -10.03 3.06
CA ALA A 23 -19.37 -11.31 2.38
C ALA A 23 -18.58 -12.45 3.06
N LYS A 24 -17.32 -12.21 3.44
CA LYS A 24 -16.48 -13.14 4.18
C LYS A 24 -17.10 -13.50 5.53
N ASN A 25 -17.53 -12.49 6.29
CA ASN A 25 -18.19 -12.69 7.58
C ASN A 25 -19.52 -13.48 7.42
N ALA A 26 -20.34 -13.15 6.40
CA ALA A 26 -21.56 -13.88 6.10
C ALA A 26 -21.28 -15.34 5.70
N ALA A 27 -20.22 -15.60 4.92
CA ALA A 27 -19.79 -16.95 4.54
C ALA A 27 -19.33 -17.78 5.75
N ILE A 28 -18.60 -17.18 6.70
CA ILE A 28 -18.22 -17.83 7.97
C ILE A 28 -19.48 -18.24 8.75
N VAL A 29 -20.50 -17.35 8.80
CA VAL A 29 -21.79 -17.67 9.45
C VAL A 29 -22.50 -18.81 8.73
N CYS A 30 -22.49 -18.84 7.39
CA CYS A 30 -23.03 -19.96 6.61
C CYS A 30 -22.33 -21.28 6.97
N CYS A 31 -20.99 -21.29 7.04
CA CYS A 31 -20.23 -22.49 7.40
C CYS A 31 -20.54 -22.98 8.82
N LYS A 32 -20.75 -22.06 9.79
CA LYS A 32 -21.09 -22.41 11.19
C LYS A 32 -22.52 -22.94 11.34
N ASN A 33 -23.44 -22.45 10.53
CA ASN A 33 -24.86 -22.80 10.64
C ASN A 33 -25.25 -24.08 9.87
N ASP A 34 -24.43 -24.53 8.92
CA ASP A 34 -24.69 -25.80 8.22
C ASP A 34 -24.27 -27.01 9.08
N THR A 35 -25.27 -27.71 9.61
CA THR A 35 -25.10 -28.92 10.43
C THR A 35 -25.11 -30.22 9.63
N THR A 36 -25.11 -30.16 8.29
CA THR A 36 -25.19 -31.35 7.46
C THR A 36 -23.89 -32.16 7.48
N LYS A 37 -24.00 -33.44 7.85
CA LYS A 37 -22.84 -34.34 7.91
C LYS A 37 -22.12 -34.51 6.56
N LYS A 38 -22.85 -34.35 5.45
CA LYS A 38 -22.33 -34.57 4.10
C LYS A 38 -21.19 -33.59 3.73
N ASN A 39 -21.24 -32.36 4.21
CA ASN A 39 -20.29 -31.30 3.86
C ASN A 39 -19.37 -30.90 5.02
N ALA A 40 -19.52 -31.51 6.20
CA ALA A 40 -18.85 -31.06 7.44
C ALA A 40 -17.32 -30.89 7.32
N ALA A 41 -16.64 -31.80 6.62
CA ALA A 41 -15.19 -31.72 6.43
C ALA A 41 -14.78 -30.51 5.55
N ASN A 42 -15.52 -30.29 4.44
CA ASN A 42 -15.28 -29.18 3.54
C ASN A 42 -15.63 -27.83 4.19
N LEU A 43 -16.73 -27.78 4.94
CA LEU A 43 -17.16 -26.56 5.64
C LEU A 43 -16.16 -26.15 6.73
N ASN A 44 -15.64 -27.13 7.51
CA ASN A 44 -14.58 -26.85 8.48
C ASN A 44 -13.28 -26.37 7.82
N TYR A 45 -12.94 -26.90 6.65
CA TYR A 45 -11.78 -26.44 5.89
C TYR A 45 -11.99 -25.02 5.37
N TYR A 46 -13.14 -24.73 4.73
CA TYR A 46 -13.45 -23.39 4.23
C TYR A 46 -13.62 -22.38 5.36
N GLN A 47 -14.23 -22.75 6.47
CA GLN A 47 -14.32 -21.87 7.65
C GLN A 47 -12.93 -21.46 8.15
N LYS A 48 -11.98 -22.41 8.29
CA LYS A 48 -10.59 -22.12 8.68
C LYS A 48 -9.89 -21.24 7.67
N LEU A 49 -10.09 -21.46 6.38
CA LEU A 49 -9.57 -20.58 5.32
C LEU A 49 -10.13 -19.17 5.41
N LEU A 50 -11.43 -19.03 5.67
CA LEU A 50 -12.07 -17.73 5.82
C LEU A 50 -11.66 -17.00 7.12
N GLU A 51 -11.47 -17.74 8.23
CA GLU A 51 -11.07 -17.16 9.52
C GLU A 51 -9.56 -16.83 9.57
N ASN A 52 -8.71 -17.69 9.00
CA ASN A 52 -7.26 -17.58 9.09
C ASN A 52 -6.57 -17.33 7.76
N GLY A 53 -7.31 -17.41 6.66
CA GLY A 53 -6.74 -17.25 5.33
C GLY A 53 -6.66 -15.79 4.92
N ASN A 54 -5.48 -15.40 4.46
CA ASN A 54 -5.24 -14.17 3.70
C ASN A 54 -5.86 -14.27 2.31
N SER A 55 -7.05 -14.89 2.17
CA SER A 55 -7.76 -14.92 0.92
C SER A 55 -8.31 -13.53 0.64
N THR A 56 -7.48 -12.70 0.08
CA THR A 56 -7.93 -11.53 -0.65
C THR A 56 -8.74 -12.06 -1.84
N PHE A 57 -10.06 -11.98 -1.75
CA PHE A 57 -10.93 -12.12 -2.93
C PHE A 57 -10.75 -10.92 -3.88
N MET A 58 -9.51 -10.44 -3.99
CA MET A 58 -9.16 -9.31 -4.81
C MET A 58 -8.41 -9.85 -6.02
N GLU A 59 -9.16 -10.47 -6.93
CA GLU A 59 -8.63 -10.75 -8.25
C GLU A 59 -8.62 -9.46 -9.05
N LEU A 60 -7.41 -9.10 -9.50
CA LEU A 60 -7.29 -8.04 -10.49
C LEU A 60 -7.94 -8.50 -11.79
N PRO A 61 -8.66 -7.62 -12.49
CA PRO A 61 -9.04 -7.90 -13.86
C PRO A 61 -7.78 -8.24 -14.68
N PRO A 62 -7.80 -9.27 -15.54
CA PRO A 62 -6.63 -9.73 -16.30
C PRO A 62 -5.90 -8.63 -17.08
N ASN A 63 -6.62 -7.59 -17.46
CA ASN A 63 -6.08 -6.43 -18.16
C ASN A 63 -5.35 -5.44 -17.25
N LEU A 64 -5.37 -5.61 -15.92
CA LEU A 64 -4.65 -4.78 -14.95
C LEU A 64 -3.50 -5.52 -14.26
N GLU A 65 -3.50 -6.85 -14.25
CA GLU A 65 -2.46 -7.68 -13.60
C GLU A 65 -1.04 -7.41 -14.10
N SER A 66 -0.91 -6.99 -15.37
CA SER A 66 0.39 -6.63 -15.94
C SER A 66 0.94 -5.29 -15.46
N TYR A 67 0.14 -4.46 -14.80
CA TYR A 67 0.51 -3.08 -14.43
C TYR A 67 0.54 -2.86 -12.93
N MET A 68 -0.35 -3.50 -12.20
CA MET A 68 -0.47 -3.32 -10.76
C MET A 68 -0.59 -4.66 -10.03
N SER A 69 -0.24 -4.67 -8.76
CA SER A 69 -0.49 -5.78 -7.85
C SER A 69 -1.39 -5.35 -6.71
N LEU A 70 -2.14 -6.30 -6.17
CA LEU A 70 -2.85 -6.16 -4.91
C LEU A 70 -2.14 -7.02 -3.87
N GLU A 71 -1.77 -6.41 -2.76
CA GLU A 71 -1.12 -7.10 -1.65
C GLU A 71 -2.05 -7.09 -0.43
N ASP A 72 -2.16 -8.23 0.21
CA ASP A 72 -2.72 -8.32 1.55
C ASP A 72 -1.64 -7.93 2.55
N VAL A 73 -1.90 -6.86 3.27
CA VAL A 73 -0.98 -6.32 4.28
C VAL A 73 -1.34 -6.77 5.70
N SER A 74 -2.24 -7.73 5.87
CA SER A 74 -2.66 -8.23 7.20
C SER A 74 -1.51 -8.83 8.01
N GLU A 75 -0.50 -9.38 7.34
CA GLU A 75 0.72 -9.92 7.95
C GLU A 75 1.85 -8.90 8.08
N PHE A 76 1.55 -7.62 7.88
CA PHE A 76 2.57 -6.58 8.06
C PHE A 76 3.11 -6.61 9.49
N ARG A 77 4.44 -6.71 9.62
CA ARG A 77 5.12 -6.83 10.91
C ARG A 77 5.33 -5.45 11.53
N GLU A 78 4.25 -4.89 12.12
CA GLU A 78 4.31 -3.60 12.85
C GLU A 78 5.29 -3.66 14.03
N ASP A 79 5.48 -4.81 14.62
CA ASP A 79 6.46 -5.07 15.68
C ASP A 79 7.91 -4.80 15.26
N ARG A 80 8.22 -4.85 13.95
CA ARG A 80 9.54 -4.59 13.37
C ARG A 80 9.63 -3.23 12.67
N TYR A 81 8.52 -2.57 12.43
CA TYR A 81 8.50 -1.33 11.67
C TYR A 81 8.56 -0.13 12.60
N TYR A 82 9.67 0.62 12.55
CA TYR A 82 9.82 1.87 13.29
C TYR A 82 9.24 3.04 12.49
N VAL A 83 8.37 3.81 13.12
CA VAL A 83 7.76 5.01 12.55
C VAL A 83 8.42 6.25 13.16
N GLY A 84 9.19 6.98 12.36
CA GLY A 84 9.80 8.24 12.77
C GLY A 84 8.75 9.34 13.00
N LYS A 85 9.13 10.40 13.70
CA LYS A 85 8.21 11.51 14.06
C LYS A 85 7.52 12.15 12.84
N LYS A 86 8.25 12.34 11.74
CA LYS A 86 7.68 12.91 10.50
C LYS A 86 6.66 11.96 9.87
N GLN A 87 6.96 10.67 9.85
CA GLN A 87 6.09 9.62 9.32
C GLN A 87 4.82 9.49 10.16
N GLN A 88 4.94 9.51 11.49
CA GLN A 88 3.79 9.46 12.39
C GLN A 88 2.85 10.66 12.17
N LYS A 89 3.40 11.86 12.07
CA LYS A 89 2.61 13.06 11.77
C LYS A 89 1.88 12.94 10.43
N LEU A 90 2.54 12.40 9.41
CA LEU A 90 1.92 12.18 8.11
C LEU A 90 0.80 11.14 8.18
N TYR A 91 1.03 10.03 8.88
CA TYR A 91 0.00 9.01 9.10
C TYR A 91 -1.24 9.62 9.79
N ASP A 92 -1.05 10.42 10.84
CA ASP A 92 -2.14 11.09 11.56
C ASP A 92 -2.92 12.05 10.65
N GLN A 93 -2.24 12.73 9.73
CA GLN A 93 -2.88 13.58 8.71
C GLN A 93 -3.72 12.76 7.73
N ILE A 94 -3.21 11.63 7.23
CA ILE A 94 -3.93 10.72 6.33
C ILE A 94 -5.16 10.15 7.05
N LEU A 95 -4.99 9.65 8.27
CA LEU A 95 -6.06 9.09 9.09
C LEU A 95 -7.14 10.12 9.40
N THR A 96 -6.74 11.32 9.82
CA THR A 96 -7.68 12.42 10.09
C THR A 96 -8.45 12.78 8.82
N GLY A 97 -7.74 12.93 7.70
CA GLY A 97 -8.36 13.20 6.41
C GLY A 97 -9.40 12.16 6.02
N THR A 98 -9.11 10.88 6.24
CA THR A 98 -10.05 9.79 5.98
C THR A 98 -11.30 9.88 6.86
N LYS A 99 -11.14 10.23 8.15
CA LYS A 99 -12.25 10.33 9.11
C LYS A 99 -13.16 11.55 8.89
N VAL A 100 -12.57 12.68 8.47
CA VAL A 100 -13.34 13.94 8.32
C VAL A 100 -13.87 14.16 6.92
N SER A 101 -13.45 13.37 5.95
CA SER A 101 -13.80 13.57 4.54
C SER A 101 -15.31 13.49 4.29
N ASP A 102 -16.05 12.58 4.97
CA ASP A 102 -17.51 12.51 4.91
C ASP A 102 -18.15 13.83 5.35
N ARG A 103 -17.70 14.34 6.49
CA ARG A 103 -18.25 15.54 7.06
C ARG A 103 -17.90 16.81 6.25
N LEU A 104 -16.75 16.83 5.60
CA LEU A 104 -16.37 17.92 4.68
C LEU A 104 -17.28 17.94 3.44
N MET A 105 -17.68 16.76 2.95
CA MET A 105 -18.63 16.68 1.84
C MET A 105 -20.01 17.24 2.20
N GLU A 106 -20.47 17.08 3.44
CA GLU A 106 -21.72 17.70 3.90
C GLU A 106 -21.68 19.24 3.81
N TYR A 107 -20.49 19.83 3.93
CA TYR A 107 -20.26 21.27 3.73
C TYR A 107 -19.93 21.64 2.26
N GLY A 108 -20.03 20.69 1.32
CA GLY A 108 -19.69 20.90 -0.09
C GLY A 108 -18.19 21.06 -0.35
N ILE A 109 -17.34 20.62 0.59
CA ILE A 109 -15.88 20.70 0.47
C ILE A 109 -15.34 19.33 0.04
N SER A 110 -14.79 19.26 -1.17
CA SER A 110 -14.10 18.05 -1.64
C SER A 110 -12.76 17.88 -0.92
N TYR A 111 -12.53 16.69 -0.38
CA TYR A 111 -11.27 16.31 0.25
C TYR A 111 -10.61 15.16 -0.52
N HIS A 112 -9.43 15.41 -1.05
CA HIS A 112 -8.63 14.41 -1.74
C HIS A 112 -7.46 13.97 -0.87
N ASN A 113 -7.42 12.68 -0.50
CA ASN A 113 -6.34 12.13 0.32
C ASN A 113 -5.18 11.69 -0.59
N SER A 114 -4.40 12.67 -1.04
CA SER A 114 -3.27 12.48 -1.93
C SER A 114 -1.96 12.93 -1.26
N THR A 115 -0.96 12.07 -1.28
CA THR A 115 0.33 12.27 -0.61
C THR A 115 1.48 12.01 -1.58
N LEU A 116 2.47 12.89 -1.61
CA LEU A 116 3.73 12.70 -2.30
C LEU A 116 4.85 12.47 -1.28
N LEU A 117 5.50 11.31 -1.37
CA LEU A 117 6.70 10.98 -0.64
C LEU A 117 7.90 11.19 -1.56
N TYR A 118 8.89 11.94 -1.11
CA TYR A 118 10.09 12.18 -1.91
C TYR A 118 11.35 12.08 -1.05
N GLY A 119 12.49 11.86 -1.67
CA GLY A 119 13.79 11.74 -0.99
C GLY A 119 14.62 10.60 -1.54
N ILE A 120 15.80 10.43 -1.01
CA ILE A 120 16.79 9.45 -1.49
C ILE A 120 16.22 8.01 -1.45
N PRO A 121 16.73 7.10 -2.31
CA PRO A 121 16.36 5.69 -2.27
C PRO A 121 16.67 5.07 -0.90
N GLY A 122 15.94 3.99 -0.54
CA GLY A 122 16.18 3.23 0.69
C GLY A 122 15.66 3.88 1.98
N THR A 123 14.93 5.01 1.91
CA THR A 123 14.35 5.70 3.09
C THR A 123 12.96 5.22 3.49
N GLY A 124 12.49 4.08 2.97
CA GLY A 124 11.26 3.44 3.42
C GLY A 124 9.95 4.04 2.90
N LYS A 125 9.98 4.78 1.77
CA LYS A 125 8.76 5.40 1.18
C LYS A 125 7.67 4.38 0.84
N THR A 126 8.03 3.31 0.15
CA THR A 126 7.11 2.25 -0.28
C THR A 126 6.60 1.46 0.94
N GLU A 127 7.48 1.18 1.90
CA GLU A 127 7.13 0.47 3.13
C GLU A 127 6.18 1.28 4.02
N PHE A 128 6.33 2.60 4.05
CA PHE A 128 5.38 3.48 4.74
C PHE A 128 3.97 3.41 4.13
N ALA A 129 3.85 3.28 2.83
CA ALA A 129 2.53 3.13 2.19
C ALA A 129 1.87 1.79 2.56
N ARG A 130 2.64 0.69 2.67
CA ARG A 130 2.16 -0.60 3.22
C ARG A 130 1.71 -0.46 4.68
N TYR A 131 2.52 0.22 5.50
CA TYR A 131 2.16 0.51 6.89
C TYR A 131 0.83 1.27 7.00
N VAL A 132 0.63 2.30 6.17
CA VAL A 132 -0.64 3.06 6.13
C VAL A 132 -1.81 2.16 5.78
N ALA A 133 -1.67 1.30 4.77
CA ALA A 133 -2.70 0.35 4.37
C ALA A 133 -3.02 -0.64 5.51
N TYR A 134 -2.01 -1.22 6.14
CA TYR A 134 -2.14 -2.09 7.31
C TYR A 134 -2.91 -1.41 8.45
N LYS A 135 -2.48 -0.21 8.86
CA LYS A 135 -3.10 0.55 9.96
C LYS A 135 -4.55 0.96 9.70
N LEU A 136 -4.91 1.14 8.44
CA LEU A 136 -6.27 1.46 8.03
C LEU A 136 -7.14 0.20 7.78
N GLY A 137 -6.54 -0.99 7.79
CA GLY A 137 -7.21 -2.24 7.43
C GLY A 137 -7.68 -2.27 5.98
N LEU A 138 -6.93 -1.61 5.09
CA LEU A 138 -7.26 -1.49 3.67
C LEU A 138 -6.29 -2.32 2.83
N PRO A 139 -6.74 -2.85 1.68
CA PRO A 139 -5.87 -3.44 0.69
C PRO A 139 -4.81 -2.45 0.21
N TYR A 140 -3.63 -2.97 -0.11
CA TYR A 140 -2.54 -2.20 -0.71
C TYR A 140 -2.48 -2.49 -2.21
N ALA A 141 -2.74 -1.49 -3.02
CA ALA A 141 -2.63 -1.55 -4.47
C ALA A 141 -1.33 -0.88 -4.89
N TYR A 142 -0.43 -1.63 -5.52
CA TYR A 142 0.89 -1.16 -5.92
C TYR A 142 0.99 -1.03 -7.44
N LEU A 143 1.38 0.14 -7.89
CA LEU A 143 1.65 0.47 -9.29
C LEU A 143 3.07 1.03 -9.42
N ASN A 144 3.93 0.32 -10.16
CA ASN A 144 5.21 0.85 -10.59
C ASN A 144 5.04 1.56 -11.94
N PHE A 145 5.34 2.84 -12.00
CA PHE A 145 5.17 3.63 -13.22
C PHE A 145 6.13 3.23 -14.34
N SER A 146 7.33 2.77 -14.01
CA SER A 146 8.29 2.29 -15.02
C SER A 146 7.71 1.12 -15.81
N ASN A 147 7.13 0.13 -15.10
CA ASN A 147 6.47 -1.02 -15.74
C ASN A 147 5.25 -0.62 -16.58
N LEU A 148 4.51 0.39 -16.14
CA LEU A 148 3.34 0.90 -16.86
C LEU A 148 3.73 1.55 -18.20
N ILE A 149 4.87 2.25 -18.24
CA ILE A 149 5.36 2.93 -19.44
C ILE A 149 5.93 1.91 -20.45
N ASP A 150 6.71 0.94 -19.99
CA ASP A 150 7.37 -0.04 -20.83
C ASP A 150 6.38 -0.98 -21.56
N SER A 151 5.20 -1.19 -20.97
CA SER A 151 4.27 -2.21 -21.45
C SER A 151 3.60 -1.91 -22.78
N TYR A 152 3.29 -0.65 -23.11
CA TYR A 152 2.66 -0.27 -24.40
C TYR A 152 2.63 1.25 -24.59
N MET A 153 3.54 1.78 -25.39
CA MET A 153 3.45 3.18 -25.87
C MET A 153 2.11 3.37 -26.61
N GLY A 154 1.32 4.37 -26.21
CA GLY A 154 0.02 4.74 -26.81
C GLY A 154 -1.22 4.37 -26.01
N LYS A 155 -1.14 3.47 -25.01
CA LYS A 155 -2.28 3.10 -24.12
C LYS A 155 -2.08 3.42 -22.66
N THR A 156 -0.90 3.88 -22.27
CA THR A 156 -0.50 4.12 -20.88
C THR A 156 -1.44 5.06 -20.14
N ALA A 157 -1.82 6.19 -20.76
CA ALA A 157 -2.78 7.12 -20.20
C ALA A 157 -4.17 6.50 -19.97
N GLN A 158 -4.61 5.63 -20.88
CA GLN A 158 -5.89 4.90 -20.75
C GLN A 158 -5.82 3.85 -19.66
N ASN A 159 -4.70 3.12 -19.56
CA ASN A 159 -4.50 2.10 -18.52
C ASN A 159 -4.44 2.77 -17.14
N LEU A 160 -3.78 3.91 -17.02
CA LEU A 160 -3.76 4.68 -15.78
C LEU A 160 -5.18 5.07 -15.34
N SER A 161 -6.02 5.57 -16.25
CA SER A 161 -7.42 5.90 -15.94
C SER A 161 -8.19 4.66 -15.47
N ARG A 162 -8.00 3.49 -16.11
CA ARG A 162 -8.63 2.23 -15.71
C ARG A 162 -8.21 1.78 -14.31
N ILE A 163 -6.93 1.94 -13.96
CA ILE A 163 -6.42 1.63 -12.62
C ILE A 163 -7.10 2.51 -11.57
N PHE A 164 -7.17 3.82 -11.81
CA PHE A 164 -7.85 4.73 -10.89
C PHE A 164 -9.35 4.44 -10.78
N ASP A 165 -10.03 4.11 -11.89
CA ASP A 165 -11.43 3.74 -11.89
C ASP A 165 -11.68 2.42 -11.14
N TYR A 166 -10.79 1.43 -11.28
CA TYR A 166 -10.83 0.20 -10.49
C TYR A 166 -10.69 0.51 -8.98
N CYS A 167 -9.72 1.33 -8.61
CA CYS A 167 -9.50 1.73 -7.23
C CYS A 167 -10.61 2.63 -6.64
N LYS A 168 -11.45 3.27 -7.47
CA LYS A 168 -12.66 3.97 -6.99
C LYS A 168 -13.69 2.99 -6.42
N GLY A 169 -13.86 1.83 -7.05
CA GLY A 169 -14.80 0.79 -6.61
C GLY A 169 -14.31 0.04 -5.37
N MET A 170 -13.00 -0.02 -5.18
CA MET A 170 -12.35 -0.73 -4.09
C MET A 170 -11.69 0.28 -3.15
N LYS A 171 -12.13 0.32 -1.89
CA LYS A 171 -11.42 1.12 -0.88
C LYS A 171 -10.05 0.52 -0.64
N CYS A 172 -8.99 1.15 -1.13
CA CYS A 172 -7.62 0.70 -1.00
C CYS A 172 -6.67 1.89 -0.82
N VAL A 173 -5.44 1.62 -0.42
CA VAL A 173 -4.33 2.55 -0.54
C VAL A 173 -3.64 2.28 -1.86
N LEU A 174 -3.76 3.22 -2.80
CA LEU A 174 -3.09 3.15 -4.10
C LEU A 174 -1.71 3.78 -3.99
N MET A 175 -0.68 2.95 -4.11
CA MET A 175 0.72 3.37 -4.19
C MET A 175 1.15 3.53 -5.64
N LEU A 176 1.66 4.71 -5.96
CA LEU A 176 2.25 5.06 -7.25
C LEU A 176 3.76 5.20 -7.06
N ASP A 177 4.53 4.17 -7.40
CA ASP A 177 5.98 4.19 -7.20
C ASP A 177 6.73 4.63 -8.45
N GLU A 178 7.89 5.24 -8.25
CA GLU A 178 8.79 5.72 -9.30
C GLU A 178 8.15 6.73 -10.28
N ILE A 179 7.31 7.65 -9.76
CA ILE A 179 6.65 8.65 -10.63
C ILE A 179 7.62 9.63 -11.28
N ASP A 180 8.90 9.62 -10.94
CA ASP A 180 9.95 10.41 -11.60
C ASP A 180 10.19 9.96 -13.05
N CYS A 181 9.87 8.74 -13.42
CA CYS A 181 9.97 8.28 -14.82
C CYS A 181 9.11 9.13 -15.79
N ILE A 182 8.05 9.79 -15.29
CA ILE A 182 7.22 10.71 -16.08
C ILE A 182 7.61 12.19 -15.88
N GLY A 183 8.60 12.47 -15.02
CA GLY A 183 8.95 13.84 -14.62
C GLY A 183 9.63 14.67 -15.70
N GLN A 184 10.38 14.04 -16.60
CA GLN A 184 11.22 14.72 -17.61
C GLN A 184 10.47 15.18 -18.87
N ALA A 185 9.21 14.85 -19.02
CA ALA A 185 8.48 14.79 -20.30
C ALA A 185 8.03 16.13 -20.92
N ARG A 186 8.28 17.28 -20.31
CA ARG A 186 7.73 18.55 -20.82
C ARG A 186 8.66 19.41 -21.69
N GLN A 187 9.87 18.95 -21.99
CA GLN A 187 10.84 19.80 -22.69
C GLN A 187 10.79 19.70 -24.23
N HIS A 188 10.16 18.67 -24.80
CA HIS A 188 10.06 18.49 -26.26
C HIS A 188 8.66 18.09 -26.72
N ASN A 189 8.19 18.74 -27.79
CA ASN A 189 6.82 18.61 -28.33
C ASN A 189 6.63 17.48 -29.37
N SER A 190 7.55 16.54 -29.51
CA SER A 190 7.47 15.50 -30.55
C SER A 190 8.07 14.17 -30.10
N GLY A 191 7.48 13.06 -30.56
CA GLY A 191 7.96 11.71 -30.28
C GLY A 191 7.60 11.20 -28.87
N PRO A 192 8.48 10.40 -28.23
CA PRO A 192 8.26 9.81 -26.92
C PRO A 192 7.90 10.84 -25.83
N ASP A 193 8.45 12.03 -25.92
CA ASP A 193 8.22 13.12 -24.95
C ASP A 193 6.77 13.62 -24.95
N ALA A 194 6.12 13.61 -26.12
CA ALA A 194 4.71 14.00 -26.23
C ALA A 194 3.77 12.99 -25.55
N GLU A 195 4.13 11.70 -25.57
CA GLU A 195 3.38 10.65 -24.88
C GLU A 195 3.52 10.76 -23.37
N MET A 196 4.74 10.96 -22.88
CA MET A 196 4.99 11.23 -21.47
C MET A 196 4.19 12.42 -20.97
N GLY A 197 4.14 13.51 -21.75
CA GLY A 197 3.28 14.66 -21.45
C GLY A 197 1.80 14.31 -21.30
N ARG A 198 1.27 13.40 -22.14
CA ARG A 198 -0.11 12.89 -22.01
C ARG A 198 -0.32 12.08 -20.75
N ILE A 199 0.66 11.25 -20.35
CA ILE A 199 0.61 10.48 -19.12
C ILE A 199 0.56 11.41 -17.90
N VAL A 200 1.41 12.44 -17.86
CA VAL A 200 1.39 13.46 -16.78
C VAL A 200 0.03 14.14 -16.70
N ILE A 201 -0.55 14.55 -17.86
CA ILE A 201 -1.88 15.16 -17.90
C ILE A 201 -2.94 14.19 -17.38
N SER A 202 -2.90 12.92 -17.82
CA SER A 202 -3.83 11.87 -17.35
C SER A 202 -3.72 11.65 -15.85
N LEU A 203 -2.50 11.57 -15.30
CA LEU A 203 -2.28 11.44 -13.86
C LEU A 203 -2.86 12.65 -13.10
N MET A 204 -2.62 13.87 -13.61
CA MET A 204 -3.20 15.06 -13.00
C MET A 204 -4.73 15.02 -13.00
N GLN A 205 -5.36 14.58 -14.09
CA GLN A 205 -6.82 14.42 -14.18
C GLN A 205 -7.33 13.33 -13.21
N CYS A 206 -6.60 12.22 -13.08
CA CYS A 206 -6.95 11.19 -12.10
C CYS A 206 -6.89 11.73 -10.66
N LEU A 207 -5.85 12.51 -10.32
CA LEU A 207 -5.71 13.13 -9.00
C LEU A 207 -6.79 14.20 -8.74
N ASP A 208 -7.16 14.98 -9.74
CA ASP A 208 -8.23 15.99 -9.64
C ASP A 208 -9.62 15.34 -9.48
N ASN A 209 -9.80 14.10 -9.97
CA ASN A 209 -11.06 13.33 -9.95
C ASN A 209 -11.09 12.25 -8.86
N LEU A 210 -10.20 12.31 -7.87
CA LEU A 210 -10.24 11.39 -6.74
C LEU A 210 -11.61 11.47 -6.04
N VAL A 211 -12.16 10.30 -5.76
CA VAL A 211 -13.43 10.22 -5.04
C VAL A 211 -13.18 10.13 -3.53
N HIS A 212 -14.24 10.42 -2.78
CA HIS A 212 -14.27 10.30 -1.35
C HIS A 212 -13.83 8.89 -0.88
N GLY A 213 -12.94 8.84 0.12
CA GLY A 213 -12.42 7.59 0.68
C GLY A 213 -11.27 6.94 -0.12
N GLN A 214 -10.93 7.48 -1.29
CA GLN A 214 -9.77 7.03 -2.07
C GLN A 214 -8.49 7.63 -1.48
N ILE A 215 -7.48 6.80 -1.24
CA ILE A 215 -6.18 7.21 -0.70
C ILE A 215 -5.11 6.92 -1.75
N VAL A 216 -4.38 7.95 -2.16
CA VAL A 216 -3.27 7.83 -3.11
C VAL A 216 -1.98 8.29 -2.46
N ILE A 217 -0.97 7.44 -2.48
CA ILE A 217 0.38 7.75 -2.05
C ILE A 217 1.30 7.57 -3.25
N ALA A 218 2.03 8.61 -3.61
CA ALA A 218 3.02 8.55 -4.69
C ALA A 218 4.43 8.67 -4.11
N ALA A 219 5.40 7.98 -4.71
CA ALA A 219 6.80 8.08 -4.33
C ALA A 219 7.70 8.45 -5.50
N THR A 220 8.73 9.22 -5.19
CA THR A 220 9.80 9.59 -6.14
C THR A 220 11.15 9.72 -5.44
N ASN A 221 12.20 9.39 -6.14
CA ASN A 221 13.57 9.67 -5.73
C ASN A 221 14.09 11.01 -6.28
N ARG A 222 13.36 11.62 -7.22
CA ARG A 222 13.75 12.81 -7.97
C ARG A 222 12.63 13.86 -8.00
N GLU A 223 12.33 14.44 -6.82
CA GLU A 223 11.31 15.50 -6.72
C GLU A 223 11.63 16.72 -7.59
N ASP A 224 12.91 16.96 -7.80
CA ASP A 224 13.43 18.07 -8.60
C ASP A 224 12.93 18.08 -10.06
N ILE A 225 12.76 16.89 -10.67
CA ILE A 225 12.32 16.75 -12.06
C ILE A 225 10.80 16.71 -12.24
N LEU A 226 10.04 16.51 -11.16
CA LEU A 226 8.58 16.45 -11.23
C LEU A 226 7.99 17.81 -11.60
N ASP A 227 7.00 17.77 -12.49
CA ASP A 227 6.25 18.95 -12.90
C ASP A 227 5.60 19.68 -11.71
N LYS A 228 5.73 21.00 -11.66
CA LYS A 228 5.19 21.83 -10.58
C LYS A 228 3.66 21.74 -10.48
N ALA A 229 2.95 21.59 -11.60
CA ALA A 229 1.50 21.45 -11.59
C ALA A 229 1.07 20.07 -11.06
N LEU A 230 1.84 19.01 -11.38
CA LEU A 230 1.63 17.68 -10.78
C LEU A 230 1.86 17.73 -9.27
N LYS A 231 2.97 18.32 -8.80
CA LYS A 231 3.26 18.44 -7.36
C LYS A 231 2.16 19.18 -6.58
N ARG A 232 1.52 20.17 -7.18
CA ARG A 232 0.42 20.93 -6.55
C ARG A 232 -0.83 20.11 -6.29
N ARG A 233 -1.03 18.98 -6.99
CA ARG A 233 -2.19 18.10 -6.81
C ARG A 233 -2.08 17.15 -5.63
N PHE A 234 -0.87 16.99 -5.11
CA PHE A 234 -0.67 16.29 -3.87
C PHE A 234 -0.91 17.23 -2.68
N ARG A 235 -1.85 16.85 -1.81
CA ARG A 235 -2.20 17.61 -0.61
C ARG A 235 -1.06 17.62 0.39
N ASN A 236 -0.51 16.45 0.69
CA ASN A 236 0.63 16.28 1.56
C ASN A 236 1.89 16.05 0.73
N LYS A 237 3.00 16.67 1.11
CA LYS A 237 4.32 16.47 0.52
C LYS A 237 5.31 16.33 1.63
N VAL A 238 5.94 15.17 1.74
CA VAL A 238 6.85 14.86 2.86
C VAL A 238 8.14 14.26 2.35
N GLU A 239 9.23 14.86 2.78
CA GLU A 239 10.58 14.38 2.52
C GLU A 239 10.92 13.23 3.47
N PHE A 240 11.28 12.10 2.91
CA PHE A 240 11.83 10.95 3.59
C PHE A 240 13.36 11.04 3.57
N THR A 241 13.93 11.21 4.73
CA THR A 241 15.36 11.34 4.95
C THR A 241 15.88 10.12 5.72
N LYS A 242 17.18 9.95 5.76
CA LYS A 242 17.84 9.05 6.71
C LYS A 242 17.38 9.40 8.13
N PHE A 243 17.31 8.40 8.98
CA PHE A 243 17.07 8.61 10.41
C PHE A 243 18.31 9.27 11.04
N ASN A 244 18.08 10.02 12.10
CA ASN A 244 19.18 10.44 12.97
C ASN A 244 19.57 9.28 13.91
N GLU A 245 20.73 9.37 14.56
CA GLU A 245 21.26 8.35 15.46
C GLU A 245 20.20 7.78 16.44
N ASN A 246 19.40 8.63 17.06
CA ASN A 246 18.38 8.21 18.03
C ASN A 246 17.21 7.48 17.36
N GLU A 247 16.78 7.91 16.16
CA GLU A 247 15.73 7.24 15.41
C GLU A 247 16.22 5.89 14.85
N GLU A 248 17.48 5.83 14.42
CA GLU A 248 18.12 4.62 13.92
C GLU A 248 18.30 3.60 15.03
N LEU A 249 18.76 4.03 16.19
CA LEU A 249 18.87 3.16 17.37
C LEU A 249 17.51 2.56 17.74
N LYS A 250 16.43 3.35 17.73
CA LYS A 250 15.08 2.85 17.99
C LYS A 250 14.57 1.89 16.91
N MET A 251 14.97 2.08 15.66
CA MET A 251 14.65 1.13 14.59
C MET A 251 15.33 -0.22 14.84
N ILE A 252 16.62 -0.19 15.21
CA ILE A 252 17.40 -1.38 15.57
C ILE A 252 16.80 -2.07 16.81
N GLU A 253 16.55 -1.33 17.89
CA GLU A 253 15.92 -1.84 19.12
C GLU A 253 14.62 -2.57 18.81
N LYS A 254 13.75 -1.94 18.03
CA LYS A 254 12.45 -2.52 17.67
C LYS A 254 12.58 -3.81 16.86
N PHE A 255 13.56 -3.89 15.96
CA PHE A 255 13.83 -5.12 15.21
C PHE A 255 14.35 -6.22 16.13
N VAL A 256 15.33 -5.90 16.97
CA VAL A 256 15.93 -6.84 17.92
C VAL A 256 14.88 -7.39 18.91
N GLU A 257 14.05 -6.52 19.49
CA GLU A 257 12.97 -6.92 20.40
C GLU A 257 11.94 -7.86 19.76
N SER A 258 11.79 -7.81 18.44
CA SER A 258 10.86 -8.68 17.70
C SER A 258 11.41 -10.08 17.41
N ILE A 259 12.66 -10.36 17.79
CA ILE A 259 13.37 -11.60 17.44
C ILE A 259 14.13 -12.12 18.67
N ASP A 260 13.66 -13.22 19.26
CA ASP A 260 14.22 -13.83 20.47
C ASP A 260 15.70 -14.20 20.36
N LEU A 261 16.21 -14.41 19.15
CA LEU A 261 17.60 -14.77 18.87
C LEU A 261 18.58 -13.57 18.88
N MET A 262 18.07 -12.35 18.96
CA MET A 262 18.89 -11.14 18.88
C MET A 262 18.86 -10.40 20.21
N GLU A 263 20.01 -9.84 20.55
CA GLU A 263 20.18 -8.92 21.69
C GLU A 263 20.92 -7.68 21.21
N MET A 264 20.65 -6.55 21.87
CA MET A 264 21.41 -5.32 21.63
C MET A 264 22.86 -5.53 22.07
N ASP A 265 23.77 -5.36 21.14
CA ASP A 265 25.21 -5.46 21.39
C ASP A 265 25.94 -4.14 21.03
N GLN A 266 27.23 -4.06 21.37
CA GLN A 266 28.04 -2.87 21.14
C GLN A 266 28.18 -2.55 19.65
N GLU A 267 28.15 -3.56 18.78
CA GLU A 267 28.31 -3.38 17.34
C GLU A 267 27.04 -2.72 16.74
N LEU A 268 25.85 -3.11 17.19
CA LEU A 268 24.58 -2.48 16.79
C LEU A 268 24.50 -1.02 17.24
N ILE A 269 24.97 -0.73 18.46
CA ILE A 269 25.02 0.63 19.00
C ILE A 269 26.02 1.50 18.22
N GLU A 270 27.17 0.93 17.86
CA GLU A 270 28.18 1.65 17.07
C GLU A 270 27.68 1.92 15.64
N TYR A 271 27.01 0.94 15.02
CA TYR A 271 26.39 1.08 13.71
C TYR A 271 25.41 2.23 13.64
N ALA A 272 24.58 2.42 14.69
CA ALA A 272 23.59 3.49 14.74
C ALA A 272 24.18 4.92 14.76
N LYS A 273 25.48 5.08 15.05
CA LYS A 273 26.16 6.39 15.05
C LYS A 273 26.46 6.90 13.65
N ASP A 274 26.58 6.00 12.70
CA ASP A 274 26.81 6.35 11.30
C ASP A 274 25.48 6.63 10.60
N SER A 275 25.54 7.38 9.51
CA SER A 275 24.32 7.77 8.77
C SER A 275 24.02 6.75 7.67
N HIS A 276 23.05 5.88 7.91
CA HIS A 276 22.57 4.87 6.96
C HIS A 276 21.16 5.18 6.45
N THR A 277 20.79 4.58 5.34
CA THR A 277 19.38 4.52 4.93
C THR A 277 18.68 3.39 5.69
N GLN A 278 17.37 3.48 5.81
CA GLN A 278 16.57 2.45 6.48
C GLN A 278 16.74 1.07 5.81
N SER A 279 16.97 1.03 4.50
CA SER A 279 17.27 -0.21 3.77
C SER A 279 18.63 -0.78 4.17
N GLU A 280 19.68 0.04 4.19
CA GLU A 280 21.02 -0.39 4.62
C GLU A 280 21.01 -0.94 6.05
N THR A 281 20.28 -0.29 6.94
CA THR A 281 20.11 -0.77 8.33
C THR A 281 19.37 -2.10 8.40
N MET A 282 18.31 -2.29 7.62
CA MET A 282 17.60 -3.57 7.56
C MET A 282 18.48 -4.68 6.97
N ASP A 283 19.23 -4.41 5.92
CA ASP A 283 20.15 -5.37 5.31
C ASP A 283 21.22 -5.82 6.32
N PHE A 284 21.80 -4.87 7.06
CA PHE A 284 22.77 -5.16 8.13
C PHE A 284 22.15 -6.04 9.25
N LEU A 285 20.93 -5.72 9.70
CA LEU A 285 20.25 -6.48 10.74
C LEU A 285 19.91 -7.91 10.27
N VAL A 286 19.47 -8.06 9.02
CA VAL A 286 19.19 -9.37 8.44
C VAL A 286 20.46 -10.20 8.30
N GLU A 287 21.58 -9.59 7.88
CA GLU A 287 22.87 -10.27 7.80
C GLU A 287 23.33 -10.77 9.18
N LYS A 288 23.20 -9.94 10.21
CA LYS A 288 23.49 -10.34 11.60
C LYS A 288 22.62 -11.51 12.06
N LEU A 289 21.33 -11.48 11.76
CA LEU A 289 20.42 -12.57 12.08
C LEU A 289 20.81 -13.87 11.36
N ILE A 290 21.17 -13.80 10.07
CA ILE A 290 21.64 -14.97 9.30
C ILE A 290 22.87 -15.58 9.97
N GLN A 291 23.85 -14.77 10.40
CA GLN A 291 25.04 -15.27 11.09
C GLN A 291 24.72 -16.00 12.40
N LYS A 292 23.73 -15.49 13.18
CA LYS A 292 23.30 -16.15 14.43
C LYS A 292 22.56 -17.46 14.16
N VAL A 293 21.60 -17.46 13.25
CA VAL A 293 20.85 -18.68 12.88
C VAL A 293 21.78 -19.75 12.31
N SER A 294 22.78 -19.37 11.50
CA SER A 294 23.75 -20.33 10.93
C SER A 294 24.59 -21.01 11.99
N ARG A 295 24.87 -20.36 13.13
CA ARG A 295 25.63 -20.95 14.25
C ARG A 295 24.82 -21.93 15.08
N GLU A 296 23.48 -21.84 15.04
CA GLU A 296 22.58 -22.78 15.75
C GLU A 296 22.27 -24.03 14.92
N VAL A 297 22.40 -23.96 13.61
CA VAL A 297 22.07 -25.06 12.68
C VAL A 297 23.29 -25.99 12.44
N ILE A 298 24.51 -25.55 12.76
CA ILE A 298 25.76 -26.30 12.66
C ILE A 298 26.12 -26.88 14.04
#